data_e6d8caaf7b4a68a4e28e667fd42a1f76
#
_entry.id   e6d8caaf7b4a68a4e28e667fd42a1f76
#
_cell.length_a   1.000
_cell.length_b   1.000
_cell.length_c   1.000
_cell.angle_alpha   90.00
_cell.angle_beta   90.00
_cell.angle_gamma   90.00
#
_symmetry.space_group_name_H-M   'P 1'
#
loop_
_entity.id
_entity.type
_entity.pdbx_description
1 polymer ?
#
loop_
_entity_poly.entity_id
_entity_poly.type
_entity_poly.pdbx_seq_one_letter_code
_entity_poly.pdbx_strand_id
1 'polypeptide(L)'
;YDRFARQLLTSSGSNFRVGPVNFYRAVQNRTPEGVAAAVALTFMGTRAELWPTNRLAAMAVFFSQLGYKPTGEWKEEIVFFDAEKFPAGGRAAAVFPDRTVAHLTATRDPREDFADWLVTPSNPWFTRAIVNRVWSWLLGRGIVHEPDDLRPDNPPSNPELLARLERELIGAKYDLKALMRFILTSQTYQRSSIARSDHPDAAAHFAHYPLRRLEAEVLIDALNQITGTTEKYSSAIPEPFTFIPENARAIALPDGSITSSFLEAFGRPARDTGLERERNNAISAPQRLHLLNSTHIQRKLEQGPKIQALLRARGTPRELVDSLYFAIL
;
A
#
# COMPACT_ATOMS: atom_id res chain seq x y z
N TYR A 1 -0.42 -12.68 4.99
CA TYR A 1 -0.68 -11.92 3.76
C TYR A 1 -1.42 -12.74 2.71
N ASP A 2 -1.11 -14.02 2.57
CA ASP A 2 -1.78 -14.97 1.66
C ASP A 2 -3.30 -15.02 1.86
N ARG A 3 -3.76 -15.16 3.12
CA ARG A 3 -5.19 -15.15 3.46
C ARG A 3 -5.87 -13.83 3.09
N PHE A 4 -5.19 -12.71 3.33
CA PHE A 4 -5.69 -11.39 2.97
C PHE A 4 -5.86 -11.25 1.45
N ALA A 5 -4.84 -11.61 0.67
CA ALA A 5 -4.92 -11.59 -0.78
C ALA A 5 -6.03 -12.50 -1.33
N ARG A 6 -6.16 -13.72 -0.78
CA ARG A 6 -7.23 -14.63 -1.13
C ARG A 6 -8.61 -14.03 -0.85
N GLN A 7 -8.81 -13.46 0.33
CA GLN A 7 -10.08 -12.82 0.69
C GLN A 7 -10.43 -11.67 -0.26
N LEU A 8 -9.49 -10.83 -0.65
CA LEU A 8 -9.72 -9.78 -1.61
C LEU A 8 -10.14 -10.34 -2.97
N LEU A 9 -9.47 -11.39 -3.45
CA LEU A 9 -9.70 -11.98 -4.77
C LEU A 9 -11.01 -12.77 -4.86
N THR A 10 -11.41 -13.47 -3.80
CA THR A 10 -12.56 -14.39 -3.84
C THR A 10 -13.81 -13.82 -3.17
N SER A 11 -13.77 -12.57 -2.68
CA SER A 11 -14.89 -11.98 -1.97
C SER A 11 -16.10 -11.73 -2.86
N SER A 12 -17.27 -11.93 -2.27
CA SER A 12 -18.58 -11.64 -2.86
C SER A 12 -19.50 -11.08 -1.79
N GLY A 13 -20.48 -10.25 -2.19
CA GLY A 13 -21.47 -9.65 -1.31
C GLY A 13 -21.56 -8.14 -1.41
N SER A 14 -22.34 -7.53 -0.52
CA SER A 14 -22.47 -6.07 -0.42
C SER A 14 -21.20 -5.46 0.20
N ASN A 15 -20.74 -4.37 -0.39
CA ASN A 15 -19.59 -3.61 0.12
C ASN A 15 -19.82 -3.02 1.52
N PHE A 16 -21.07 -2.86 1.96
CA PHE A 16 -21.37 -2.41 3.31
C PHE A 16 -21.18 -3.49 4.37
N ARG A 17 -21.28 -4.76 3.96
CA ARG A 17 -21.18 -5.92 4.86
C ARG A 17 -19.87 -6.70 4.70
N VAL A 18 -19.31 -6.70 3.49
CA VAL A 18 -18.11 -7.47 3.14
C VAL A 18 -17.04 -6.52 2.64
N GLY A 19 -16.22 -6.00 3.56
CA GLY A 19 -15.16 -5.04 3.27
C GLY A 19 -14.24 -5.41 2.10
N PRO A 20 -13.78 -6.68 1.96
CA PRO A 20 -12.91 -7.10 0.87
C PRO A 20 -13.45 -6.87 -0.55
N VAL A 21 -14.76 -6.84 -0.77
CA VAL A 21 -15.33 -6.57 -2.11
C VAL A 21 -15.01 -5.17 -2.64
N ASN A 22 -14.61 -4.25 -1.74
CA ASN A 22 -14.19 -2.92 -2.15
C ASN A 22 -12.94 -2.93 -3.04
N PHE A 23 -12.14 -4.01 -3.02
CA PHE A 23 -11.08 -4.21 -3.99
C PHE A 23 -11.61 -4.11 -5.44
N TYR A 24 -12.65 -4.85 -5.77
CA TYR A 24 -13.25 -4.82 -7.11
C TYR A 24 -13.98 -3.52 -7.41
N ARG A 25 -14.56 -2.88 -6.39
CA ARG A 25 -15.24 -1.58 -6.56
C ARG A 25 -14.26 -0.45 -6.86
N ALA A 26 -13.04 -0.53 -6.34
CA ALA A 26 -11.99 0.45 -6.59
C ALA A 26 -11.41 0.35 -8.01
N VAL A 27 -11.58 -0.79 -8.68
CA VAL A 27 -11.11 -0.96 -10.07
C VAL A 27 -11.95 -0.08 -11.00
N GLN A 28 -11.31 0.89 -11.64
CA GLN A 28 -11.98 1.83 -12.54
C GLN A 28 -12.42 1.16 -13.86
N ASN A 29 -11.52 0.40 -14.47
CA ASN A 29 -11.83 -0.39 -15.66
C ASN A 29 -12.32 -1.78 -15.25
N ARG A 30 -13.64 -1.97 -15.25
CA ARG A 30 -14.32 -3.21 -14.81
C ARG A 30 -14.46 -4.27 -15.88
N THR A 31 -13.80 -4.12 -17.04
CA THR A 31 -13.67 -5.21 -17.99
C THR A 31 -12.84 -6.34 -17.37
N PRO A 32 -13.00 -7.59 -17.80
CA PRO A 32 -12.19 -8.70 -17.30
C PRO A 32 -10.68 -8.42 -17.42
N GLU A 33 -10.23 -7.80 -18.51
CA GLU A 33 -8.84 -7.39 -18.72
C GLU A 33 -8.40 -6.29 -17.75
N GLY A 34 -9.27 -5.30 -17.49
CA GLY A 34 -8.98 -4.23 -16.53
C GLY A 34 -8.87 -4.76 -15.12
N VAL A 35 -9.73 -5.69 -14.71
CA VAL A 35 -9.64 -6.39 -13.42
C VAL A 35 -8.37 -7.23 -13.35
N ALA A 36 -8.06 -8.00 -14.40
CA ALA A 36 -6.83 -8.80 -14.46
C ALA A 36 -5.57 -7.93 -14.35
N ALA A 37 -5.54 -6.77 -15.01
CA ALA A 37 -4.44 -5.81 -14.92
C ALA A 37 -4.29 -5.24 -13.48
N ALA A 38 -5.40 -4.87 -12.85
CA ALA A 38 -5.40 -4.41 -11.45
C ALA A 38 -4.89 -5.49 -10.48
N VAL A 39 -5.29 -6.74 -10.68
CA VAL A 39 -4.83 -7.89 -9.89
C VAL A 39 -3.33 -8.14 -10.10
N ALA A 40 -2.85 -8.09 -11.35
CA ALA A 40 -1.44 -8.26 -11.66
C ALA A 40 -0.59 -7.15 -11.03
N LEU A 41 -1.03 -5.90 -11.11
CA LEU A 41 -0.33 -4.79 -10.47
C LEU A 41 -0.31 -4.96 -8.94
N THR A 42 -1.46 -5.26 -8.34
CA THR A 42 -1.61 -5.33 -6.89
C THR A 42 -0.84 -6.49 -6.27
N PHE A 43 -0.94 -7.69 -6.83
CA PHE A 43 -0.43 -8.91 -6.20
C PHE A 43 0.81 -9.50 -6.87
N MET A 44 1.07 -9.14 -8.13
CA MET A 44 2.22 -9.64 -8.86
C MET A 44 3.29 -8.56 -9.11
N GLY A 45 3.02 -7.29 -8.76
CA GLY A 45 3.96 -6.19 -8.95
C GLY A 45 4.35 -5.98 -10.42
N THR A 46 3.43 -6.24 -11.35
CA THR A 46 3.71 -6.14 -12.78
C THR A 46 2.58 -5.45 -13.52
N ARG A 47 2.94 -4.67 -14.51
CA ARG A 47 2.01 -3.90 -15.36
C ARG A 47 1.58 -4.79 -16.53
N ALA A 48 0.47 -5.49 -16.33
CA ALA A 48 -0.03 -6.44 -17.32
C ALA A 48 -0.50 -5.79 -18.64
N GLU A 49 -0.74 -4.48 -18.63
CA GLU A 49 -1.02 -3.69 -19.85
C GLU A 49 0.18 -3.68 -20.83
N LEU A 50 1.37 -3.93 -20.32
CA LEU A 50 2.60 -4.06 -21.13
C LEU A 50 2.83 -5.49 -21.64
N TRP A 51 2.00 -6.45 -21.23
CA TRP A 51 2.10 -7.83 -21.73
C TRP A 51 1.57 -7.96 -23.14
N PRO A 52 1.95 -9.02 -23.85
CA PRO A 52 1.25 -9.41 -25.07
C PRO A 52 -0.25 -9.55 -24.81
N THR A 53 -1.07 -9.00 -25.69
CA THR A 53 -2.54 -8.93 -25.53
C THR A 53 -3.17 -10.31 -25.25
N ASN A 54 -2.67 -11.37 -25.89
CA ASN A 54 -3.15 -12.72 -25.67
C ASN A 54 -2.87 -13.24 -24.25
N ARG A 55 -1.80 -12.80 -23.59
CA ARG A 55 -1.48 -13.20 -22.22
C ARG A 55 -2.43 -12.54 -21.22
N LEU A 56 -2.68 -11.24 -21.38
CA LEU A 56 -3.64 -10.54 -20.52
C LEU A 56 -5.05 -11.09 -20.73
N ALA A 57 -5.49 -11.29 -21.97
CA ALA A 57 -6.79 -11.88 -22.27
C ALA A 57 -6.96 -13.29 -21.68
N ALA A 58 -5.91 -14.12 -21.70
CA ALA A 58 -5.95 -15.44 -21.11
C ALA A 58 -6.11 -15.38 -19.56
N MET A 59 -5.43 -14.45 -18.89
CA MET A 59 -5.63 -14.20 -17.46
C MET A 59 -7.02 -13.63 -17.16
N ALA A 60 -7.56 -12.80 -18.04
CA ALA A 60 -8.85 -12.14 -17.86
C ALA A 60 -10.02 -13.14 -17.76
N VAL A 61 -9.87 -14.35 -18.32
CA VAL A 61 -10.89 -15.41 -18.24
C VAL A 61 -11.25 -15.75 -16.79
N PHE A 62 -10.30 -15.68 -15.85
CA PHE A 62 -10.56 -15.91 -14.42
C PHE A 62 -11.49 -14.88 -13.79
N PHE A 63 -11.66 -13.71 -14.40
CA PHE A 63 -12.47 -12.59 -13.91
C PHE A 63 -13.68 -12.29 -14.79
N SER A 64 -13.91 -13.08 -15.85
CA SER A 64 -14.99 -12.82 -16.82
C SER A 64 -16.39 -13.05 -16.26
N GLN A 65 -16.52 -13.84 -15.18
CA GLN A 65 -17.78 -14.10 -14.49
C GLN A 65 -18.03 -13.16 -13.33
N LEU A 66 -17.24 -12.10 -13.17
CA LEU A 66 -17.48 -11.10 -12.13
C LEU A 66 -18.71 -10.26 -12.48
N GLY A 67 -19.66 -10.20 -11.55
CA GLY A 67 -20.89 -9.42 -11.67
C GLY A 67 -20.93 -8.29 -10.67
N TYR A 68 -21.60 -7.19 -11.04
CA TYR A 68 -21.85 -6.03 -10.21
C TYR A 68 -23.33 -5.70 -10.26
N LYS A 69 -23.95 -5.56 -9.09
CA LYS A 69 -25.37 -5.22 -8.97
C LYS A 69 -25.55 -4.05 -8.01
N PRO A 70 -25.99 -2.87 -8.48
CA PRO A 70 -26.38 -1.79 -7.60
C PRO A 70 -27.63 -2.18 -6.79
N THR A 71 -27.75 -1.63 -5.60
CA THR A 71 -28.94 -1.76 -4.76
C THR A 71 -29.73 -0.45 -4.74
N GLY A 72 -30.83 -0.41 -3.98
CA GLY A 72 -31.58 0.83 -3.73
C GLY A 72 -30.88 1.79 -2.76
N GLU A 73 -29.84 1.32 -2.06
CA GLU A 73 -29.10 2.12 -1.10
C GLU A 73 -27.97 2.93 -1.78
N TRP A 74 -27.78 4.14 -1.29
CA TRP A 74 -26.77 5.04 -1.84
C TRP A 74 -25.35 4.45 -1.69
N LYS A 75 -24.64 4.36 -2.82
CA LYS A 75 -23.28 3.77 -2.92
C LYS A 75 -23.15 2.30 -2.49
N GLU A 76 -24.23 1.59 -2.25
CA GLU A 76 -24.19 0.16 -2.04
C GLU A 76 -24.13 -0.57 -3.38
N GLU A 77 -23.24 -1.53 -3.48
CA GLU A 77 -23.07 -2.39 -4.65
C GLU A 77 -22.73 -3.81 -4.20
N ILE A 78 -23.34 -4.77 -4.85
CA ILE A 78 -23.08 -6.19 -4.63
C ILE A 78 -22.12 -6.67 -5.72
N VAL A 79 -21.01 -7.27 -5.31
CA VAL A 79 -20.07 -7.98 -6.18
C VAL A 79 -20.32 -9.47 -6.03
N PHE A 80 -20.42 -10.21 -7.13
CA PHE A 80 -20.75 -11.63 -7.09
C PHE A 80 -20.16 -12.41 -8.25
N PHE A 81 -20.10 -13.74 -8.10
CA PHE A 81 -19.81 -14.67 -9.18
C PHE A 81 -21.10 -14.88 -9.97
N ASP A 82 -21.06 -14.58 -11.26
CA ASP A 82 -22.19 -14.69 -12.19
C ASP A 82 -22.02 -15.95 -13.02
N ALA A 83 -22.64 -17.03 -12.58
CA ALA A 83 -22.58 -18.33 -13.27
C ALA A 83 -23.26 -18.31 -14.65
N GLU A 84 -24.18 -17.37 -14.91
CA GLU A 84 -24.85 -17.26 -16.20
C GLU A 84 -23.92 -16.76 -17.31
N LYS A 85 -22.87 -16.04 -16.94
CA LYS A 85 -21.81 -15.62 -17.87
C LYS A 85 -20.85 -16.75 -18.26
N PHE A 86 -20.99 -17.92 -17.66
CA PHE A 86 -20.12 -19.02 -17.97
C PHE A 86 -20.44 -19.59 -19.38
N PRO A 87 -19.44 -19.99 -20.18
CA PRO A 87 -19.67 -20.52 -21.52
C PRO A 87 -20.63 -21.72 -21.54
N ALA A 88 -21.40 -21.83 -22.60
CA ALA A 88 -22.29 -22.97 -22.83
C ALA A 88 -21.51 -24.29 -22.73
N GLY A 89 -22.09 -25.29 -22.03
CA GLY A 89 -21.41 -26.56 -21.74
C GLY A 89 -20.71 -26.61 -20.38
N GLY A 90 -20.69 -25.52 -19.60
CA GLY A 90 -20.25 -25.49 -18.22
C GLY A 90 -18.76 -25.78 -18.00
N ARG A 91 -17.94 -25.69 -19.05
CA ARG A 91 -16.49 -25.89 -19.01
C ARG A 91 -15.78 -24.81 -19.82
N ALA A 92 -14.66 -24.32 -19.30
CA ALA A 92 -13.79 -23.37 -19.98
C ALA A 92 -12.32 -23.67 -19.65
N ALA A 93 -11.41 -23.28 -20.52
CA ALA A 93 -9.99 -23.29 -20.25
C ALA A 93 -9.51 -21.85 -20.01
N ALA A 94 -8.73 -21.64 -18.97
CA ALA A 94 -8.01 -20.41 -18.72
C ALA A 94 -6.51 -20.70 -18.62
N VAL A 95 -5.68 -19.70 -18.88
CA VAL A 95 -4.23 -19.85 -18.85
C VAL A 95 -3.67 -18.86 -17.84
N PHE A 96 -2.96 -19.38 -16.85
CA PHE A 96 -2.25 -18.55 -15.89
C PHE A 96 -1.09 -17.78 -16.56
N PRO A 97 -0.64 -16.68 -15.94
CA PRO A 97 0.51 -15.92 -16.44
C PRO A 97 1.81 -16.71 -16.66
N ASP A 98 2.00 -17.85 -15.97
CA ASP A 98 3.13 -18.77 -16.15
C ASP A 98 2.92 -19.79 -17.28
N ARG A 99 1.80 -19.68 -18.02
CA ARG A 99 1.35 -20.56 -19.10
C ARG A 99 0.79 -21.91 -18.69
N THR A 100 0.62 -22.17 -17.41
CA THR A 100 -0.12 -23.35 -16.96
C THR A 100 -1.61 -23.21 -17.29
N VAL A 101 -2.28 -24.33 -17.56
CA VAL A 101 -3.69 -24.33 -17.98
C VAL A 101 -4.57 -24.76 -16.81
N ALA A 102 -5.62 -23.97 -16.56
CA ALA A 102 -6.70 -24.33 -15.64
C ALA A 102 -7.94 -24.79 -16.42
N HIS A 103 -8.61 -25.82 -15.92
CA HIS A 103 -9.90 -26.29 -16.43
C HIS A 103 -10.99 -25.80 -15.47
N LEU A 104 -11.70 -24.75 -15.90
CA LEU A 104 -12.73 -24.10 -15.14
C LEU A 104 -14.07 -24.83 -15.28
N THR A 105 -14.89 -24.78 -14.24
CA THR A 105 -16.25 -25.34 -14.22
C THR A 105 -17.26 -24.29 -13.77
N ALA A 106 -18.49 -24.35 -14.26
CA ALA A 106 -19.55 -23.41 -13.88
C ALA A 106 -19.97 -23.52 -12.39
N THR A 107 -19.55 -24.56 -11.69
CA THR A 107 -19.89 -24.82 -10.27
C THR A 107 -18.89 -24.20 -9.30
N ARG A 108 -17.77 -23.69 -9.79
CA ARG A 108 -16.74 -23.06 -8.97
C ARG A 108 -16.38 -21.69 -9.53
N ASP A 109 -16.23 -20.72 -8.62
CA ASP A 109 -15.79 -19.38 -8.99
C ASP A 109 -14.34 -19.42 -9.50
N PRO A 110 -14.07 -19.03 -10.76
CA PRO A 110 -12.72 -19.06 -11.33
C PRO A 110 -11.70 -18.21 -10.57
N ARG A 111 -12.15 -17.21 -9.81
CA ARG A 111 -11.29 -16.40 -8.95
C ARG A 111 -10.65 -17.22 -7.83
N GLU A 112 -11.30 -18.29 -7.39
CA GLU A 112 -10.72 -19.22 -6.41
C GLU A 112 -9.53 -19.99 -7.00
N ASP A 113 -9.68 -20.49 -8.25
CA ASP A 113 -8.58 -21.19 -8.92
C ASP A 113 -7.39 -20.25 -9.15
N PHE A 114 -7.66 -19.00 -9.53
CA PHE A 114 -6.62 -17.98 -9.65
C PHE A 114 -5.95 -17.66 -8.31
N ALA A 115 -6.72 -17.51 -7.24
CA ALA A 115 -6.19 -17.22 -5.91
C ALA A 115 -5.35 -18.40 -5.38
N ASP A 116 -5.77 -19.65 -5.60
CA ASP A 116 -5.01 -20.84 -5.22
C ASP A 116 -3.65 -20.91 -5.91
N TRP A 117 -3.63 -20.66 -7.23
CA TRP A 117 -2.39 -20.56 -8.00
C TRP A 117 -1.49 -19.41 -7.50
N LEU A 118 -2.07 -18.23 -7.27
CA LEU A 118 -1.32 -17.04 -6.90
C LEU A 118 -0.58 -17.20 -5.57
N VAL A 119 -1.26 -17.73 -4.54
CA VAL A 119 -0.69 -17.86 -3.19
C VAL A 119 0.22 -19.08 -3.01
N THR A 120 0.41 -19.87 -4.06
CA THR A 120 1.33 -21.02 -4.02
C THR A 120 2.76 -20.54 -3.77
N PRO A 121 3.52 -21.14 -2.85
CA PRO A 121 4.88 -20.71 -2.55
C PRO A 121 5.85 -20.72 -3.73
N SER A 122 5.56 -21.53 -4.75
CA SER A 122 6.33 -21.58 -6.00
C SER A 122 5.93 -20.51 -7.02
N ASN A 123 4.90 -19.70 -6.75
CA ASN A 123 4.49 -18.62 -7.63
C ASN A 123 5.62 -17.58 -7.76
N PRO A 124 6.06 -17.23 -8.97
CA PRO A 124 7.24 -16.38 -9.14
C PRO A 124 7.02 -14.89 -8.88
N TRP A 125 5.77 -14.46 -8.69
CA TRP A 125 5.42 -13.04 -8.51
C TRP A 125 4.95 -12.68 -7.12
N PHE A 126 4.03 -13.47 -6.54
CA PHE A 126 3.29 -13.08 -5.33
C PHE A 126 4.20 -12.74 -4.15
N THR A 127 5.07 -13.67 -3.79
CA THR A 127 6.01 -13.46 -2.67
C THR A 127 7.02 -12.37 -3.00
N ARG A 128 7.53 -12.36 -4.22
CA ARG A 128 8.50 -11.38 -4.71
C ARG A 128 7.96 -9.95 -4.68
N ALA A 129 6.73 -9.75 -5.17
CA ALA A 129 6.10 -8.44 -5.20
C ALA A 129 5.97 -7.83 -3.81
N ILE A 130 5.40 -8.57 -2.85
CA ILE A 130 5.20 -8.02 -1.50
C ILE A 130 6.53 -7.83 -0.75
N VAL A 131 7.47 -8.73 -0.90
CA VAL A 131 8.81 -8.60 -0.29
C VAL A 131 9.52 -7.36 -0.82
N ASN A 132 9.50 -7.13 -2.13
CA ASN A 132 10.13 -5.96 -2.75
C ASN A 132 9.46 -4.65 -2.32
N ARG A 133 8.13 -4.63 -2.19
CA ARG A 133 7.39 -3.47 -1.67
C ARG A 133 7.74 -3.18 -0.21
N VAL A 134 7.69 -4.19 0.67
CA VAL A 134 8.04 -4.01 2.09
C VAL A 134 9.48 -3.50 2.23
N TRP A 135 10.41 -4.05 1.43
CA TRP A 135 11.78 -3.55 1.38
C TRP A 135 11.84 -2.09 0.94
N SER A 136 11.11 -1.73 -0.13
CA SER A 136 11.03 -0.35 -0.62
C SER A 136 10.42 0.61 0.40
N TRP A 137 9.36 0.20 1.09
CA TRP A 137 8.75 1.04 2.14
C TRP A 137 9.71 1.32 3.29
N LEU A 138 10.53 0.35 3.67
CA LEU A 138 11.46 0.49 4.79
C LEU A 138 12.77 1.18 4.40
N LEU A 139 13.27 0.93 3.20
CA LEU A 139 14.59 1.42 2.75
C LEU A 139 14.52 2.49 1.65
N GLY A 140 13.30 2.92 1.25
CA GLY A 140 13.11 4.00 0.28
C GLY A 140 13.37 3.66 -1.18
N ARG A 141 13.82 2.43 -1.47
CA ARG A 141 14.09 1.90 -2.81
C ARG A 141 13.85 0.40 -2.82
N GLY A 142 13.24 -0.13 -3.88
CA GLY A 142 13.10 -1.56 -4.09
C GLY A 142 14.43 -2.22 -4.47
N ILE A 143 14.55 -3.52 -4.21
CA ILE A 143 15.63 -4.36 -4.75
C ILE A 143 15.45 -4.48 -6.27
N VAL A 144 14.21 -4.62 -6.72
CA VAL A 144 13.79 -4.27 -8.08
C VAL A 144 13.24 -2.86 -8.02
N HIS A 145 13.80 -1.96 -8.79
CA HIS A 145 13.38 -0.57 -8.82
C HIS A 145 12.80 -0.26 -10.21
N GLU A 146 11.64 0.19 -10.29
CA GLU A 146 10.44 0.53 -9.52
C GLU A 146 9.80 -0.71 -8.88
N PRO A 147 9.24 -0.62 -7.64
CA PRO A 147 8.74 -1.80 -6.94
C PRO A 147 7.63 -2.57 -7.64
N ASP A 148 6.81 -1.88 -8.45
CA ASP A 148 5.66 -2.43 -9.16
C ASP A 148 5.96 -2.71 -10.65
N ASP A 149 7.23 -2.89 -10.99
CA ASP A 149 7.69 -3.14 -12.36
C ASP A 149 8.57 -4.41 -12.44
N LEU A 150 8.02 -5.51 -11.95
CA LEU A 150 8.66 -6.83 -12.04
C LEU A 150 8.58 -7.37 -13.45
N ARG A 151 9.68 -7.26 -14.20
CA ARG A 151 9.81 -7.76 -15.58
C ARG A 151 11.24 -8.22 -15.85
N PRO A 152 11.46 -9.07 -16.88
CA PRO A 152 12.77 -9.66 -17.15
C PRO A 152 13.89 -8.66 -17.43
N ASP A 153 13.56 -7.53 -18.05
CA ASP A 153 14.49 -6.45 -18.40
C ASP A 153 14.69 -5.39 -17.29
N ASN A 154 14.04 -5.62 -16.13
CA ASN A 154 14.27 -4.85 -14.90
C ASN A 154 14.75 -5.80 -13.76
N PRO A 155 15.99 -6.27 -13.82
CA PRO A 155 16.50 -7.24 -12.85
C PRO A 155 16.71 -6.64 -11.47
N PRO A 156 16.63 -7.45 -10.41
CA PRO A 156 16.96 -7.02 -9.06
C PRO A 156 18.43 -6.61 -8.94
N SER A 157 18.71 -5.53 -8.21
CA SER A 157 20.06 -5.07 -7.90
C SER A 157 20.85 -6.08 -7.05
N ASN A 158 20.14 -6.92 -6.29
CA ASN A 158 20.69 -8.01 -5.50
C ASN A 158 19.75 -9.22 -5.53
N PRO A 159 19.92 -10.15 -6.48
CA PRO A 159 19.05 -11.33 -6.60
C PRO A 159 19.08 -12.26 -5.38
N GLU A 160 20.24 -12.41 -4.74
CA GLU A 160 20.40 -13.29 -3.58
C GLU A 160 19.66 -12.76 -2.36
N LEU A 161 19.72 -11.45 -2.14
CA LEU A 161 18.97 -10.78 -1.08
C LEU A 161 17.47 -10.95 -1.30
N LEU A 162 16.97 -10.71 -2.52
CA LEU A 162 15.56 -10.87 -2.84
C LEU A 162 15.11 -12.29 -2.59
N ALA A 163 15.84 -13.29 -3.08
CA ALA A 163 15.55 -14.70 -2.86
C ALA A 163 15.63 -15.11 -1.37
N ARG A 164 16.51 -14.50 -0.58
CA ARG A 164 16.57 -14.70 0.86
C ARG A 164 15.30 -14.22 1.55
N LEU A 165 14.85 -13.01 1.23
CA LEU A 165 13.64 -12.42 1.81
C LEU A 165 12.38 -13.19 1.39
N GLU A 166 12.31 -13.67 0.15
CA GLU A 166 11.22 -14.56 -0.31
C GLU A 166 11.15 -15.81 0.55
N ARG A 167 12.28 -16.50 0.80
CA ARG A 167 12.34 -17.68 1.66
C ARG A 167 11.92 -17.38 3.12
N GLU A 168 12.35 -16.24 3.67
CA GLU A 168 11.96 -15.83 5.02
C GLU A 168 10.45 -15.63 5.14
N LEU A 169 9.81 -14.96 4.17
CA LEU A 169 8.37 -14.75 4.20
C LEU A 169 7.58 -16.06 4.04
N ILE A 170 8.01 -16.94 3.14
CA ILE A 170 7.39 -18.26 2.97
C ILE A 170 7.54 -19.09 4.25
N GLY A 171 8.75 -19.14 4.84
CA GLY A 171 9.03 -19.82 6.09
C GLY A 171 8.21 -19.29 7.28
N ALA A 172 7.96 -17.99 7.30
CA ALA A 172 7.09 -17.31 8.26
C ALA A 172 5.58 -17.45 7.92
N LYS A 173 5.18 -18.27 6.94
CA LYS A 173 3.78 -18.46 6.53
C LYS A 173 3.09 -17.13 6.18
N TYR A 174 3.77 -16.29 5.43
CA TYR A 174 3.32 -14.98 4.99
C TYR A 174 2.99 -13.98 6.11
N ASP A 175 3.64 -14.12 7.28
CA ASP A 175 3.57 -13.13 8.35
C ASP A 175 4.43 -11.90 8.01
N LEU A 176 3.76 -10.81 7.61
CA LEU A 176 4.43 -9.56 7.28
C LEU A 176 5.12 -8.91 8.49
N LYS A 177 4.63 -9.13 9.71
CA LYS A 177 5.29 -8.60 10.91
C LYS A 177 6.64 -9.29 11.14
N ALA A 178 6.71 -10.59 10.89
CA ALA A 178 7.96 -11.34 10.95
C ALA A 178 8.95 -10.83 9.89
N LEU A 179 8.50 -10.62 8.64
CA LEU A 179 9.33 -10.06 7.57
C LEU A 179 9.82 -8.66 7.94
N MET A 180 8.94 -7.76 8.37
CA MET A 180 9.32 -6.40 8.79
C MET A 180 10.36 -6.44 9.92
N ARG A 181 10.16 -7.28 10.93
CA ARG A 181 11.13 -7.45 12.02
C ARG A 181 12.47 -7.91 11.50
N PHE A 182 12.49 -8.90 10.61
CA PHE A 182 13.73 -9.41 9.99
C PHE A 182 14.50 -8.30 9.26
N ILE A 183 13.80 -7.45 8.50
CA ILE A 183 14.43 -6.32 7.78
C ILE A 183 14.89 -5.23 8.76
N LEU A 184 14.06 -4.81 9.71
CA LEU A 184 14.35 -3.72 10.66
C LEU A 184 15.53 -4.05 11.59
N THR A 185 15.72 -5.33 11.94
CA THR A 185 16.86 -5.79 12.75
C THR A 185 18.12 -6.08 11.95
N SER A 186 18.06 -5.94 10.62
CA SER A 186 19.23 -6.18 9.77
C SER A 186 20.27 -5.07 9.88
N GLN A 187 21.53 -5.41 9.68
CA GLN A 187 22.63 -4.43 9.61
C GLN A 187 22.43 -3.42 8.46
N THR A 188 21.75 -3.82 7.38
CA THR A 188 21.46 -2.94 6.26
C THR A 188 20.52 -1.80 6.66
N TYR A 189 19.45 -2.10 7.40
CA TYR A 189 18.52 -1.08 7.89
C TYR A 189 19.17 -0.16 8.93
N GLN A 190 20.08 -0.70 9.76
CA GLN A 190 20.75 0.02 10.85
C GLN A 190 21.98 0.81 10.39
N ARG A 191 22.25 0.88 9.10
CA ARG A 191 23.38 1.68 8.59
C ARG A 191 23.15 3.17 8.83
N SER A 192 24.28 3.89 9.01
CA SER A 192 24.26 5.35 9.05
C SER A 192 23.72 5.93 7.75
N SER A 193 23.03 7.06 7.86
CA SER A 193 22.61 7.87 6.71
C SER A 193 23.77 8.66 6.04
N ILE A 194 24.93 8.69 6.69
CA ILE A 194 26.12 9.34 6.15
C ILE A 194 26.74 8.40 5.13
N ALA A 195 26.71 8.81 3.86
CA ALA A 195 27.39 8.09 2.80
C ALA A 195 28.91 8.12 3.02
N ARG A 196 29.55 6.94 2.98
CA ARG A 196 31.01 6.79 3.08
C ARG A 196 31.63 6.39 1.74
N SER A 197 30.85 6.32 0.69
CA SER A 197 31.26 5.92 -0.65
C SER A 197 30.63 6.85 -1.67
N ASP A 198 31.43 7.36 -2.58
CA ASP A 198 31.00 8.18 -3.72
C ASP A 198 30.69 7.31 -4.96
N HIS A 199 30.64 6.00 -4.79
CA HIS A 199 30.33 5.10 -5.91
C HIS A 199 28.89 5.35 -6.40
N PRO A 200 28.65 5.50 -7.71
CA PRO A 200 27.33 5.84 -8.25
C PRO A 200 26.26 4.83 -7.89
N ASP A 201 26.63 3.55 -7.74
CA ASP A 201 25.70 2.48 -7.40
C ASP A 201 25.52 2.27 -5.88
N ALA A 202 26.16 3.08 -5.03
CA ALA A 202 26.11 2.92 -3.58
C ALA A 202 24.67 2.89 -3.04
N ALA A 203 23.82 3.76 -3.56
CA ALA A 203 22.41 3.81 -3.19
C ALA A 203 21.62 2.58 -3.69
N ALA A 204 21.93 2.06 -4.89
CA ALA A 204 21.30 0.87 -5.44
C ALA A 204 21.64 -0.41 -4.66
N HIS A 205 22.82 -0.42 -4.02
CA HIS A 205 23.29 -1.51 -3.17
C HIS A 205 23.12 -1.26 -1.67
N PHE A 206 22.29 -0.27 -1.30
CA PHE A 206 21.97 0.02 0.10
C PHE A 206 23.22 0.22 0.99
N ALA A 207 24.27 0.87 0.46
CA ALA A 207 25.52 1.08 1.17
C ALA A 207 25.38 2.01 2.39
N HIS A 208 24.38 2.85 2.41
CA HIS A 208 23.97 3.71 3.52
C HIS A 208 22.42 3.77 3.59
N TYR A 209 21.87 4.21 4.71
CA TYR A 209 20.43 4.43 4.82
C TYR A 209 20.05 5.74 4.12
N PRO A 210 19.20 5.75 3.09
CA PRO A 210 18.83 6.98 2.41
C PRO A 210 17.95 7.86 3.31
N LEU A 211 18.34 9.12 3.50
CA LEU A 211 17.49 10.09 4.17
C LEU A 211 16.29 10.40 3.29
N ARG A 212 15.12 10.30 3.88
CA ARG A 212 13.87 10.61 3.22
C ARG A 212 12.93 11.37 4.15
N ARG A 213 12.07 12.17 3.59
CA ARG A 213 10.99 12.81 4.33
C ARG A 213 9.96 11.76 4.76
N LEU A 214 9.37 11.95 5.92
CA LEU A 214 8.19 11.17 6.32
C LEU A 214 7.05 11.42 5.36
N GLU A 215 6.22 10.42 5.12
CA GLU A 215 4.99 10.57 4.38
C GLU A 215 4.05 11.57 5.06
N ALA A 216 3.18 12.20 4.30
CA ALA A 216 2.31 13.28 4.79
C ALA A 216 1.50 12.87 6.01
N GLU A 217 0.91 11.67 5.97
CA GLU A 217 0.09 11.11 7.04
C GLU A 217 0.91 10.84 8.30
N VAL A 218 2.08 10.24 8.13
CA VAL A 218 2.98 9.94 9.25
C VAL A 218 3.53 11.22 9.86
N LEU A 219 3.87 12.22 9.04
CA LEU A 219 4.40 13.50 9.50
C LEU A 219 3.37 14.27 10.34
N ILE A 220 2.13 14.39 9.86
CA ILE A 220 1.10 15.11 10.62
C ILE A 220 0.72 14.38 11.90
N ASP A 221 0.64 13.04 11.86
CA ASP A 221 0.38 12.23 13.06
C ASP A 221 1.50 12.35 14.08
N ALA A 222 2.76 12.41 13.65
CA ALA A 222 3.91 12.68 14.54
C ALA A 222 3.84 14.07 15.15
N LEU A 223 3.54 15.10 14.35
CA LEU A 223 3.34 16.47 14.87
C LEU A 223 2.20 16.55 15.88
N ASN A 224 1.09 15.87 15.62
CA ASN A 224 -0.03 15.78 16.55
C ASN A 224 0.37 15.06 17.85
N GLN A 225 1.12 13.98 17.76
CA GLN A 225 1.59 13.24 18.91
C GLN A 225 2.56 14.06 19.78
N ILE A 226 3.50 14.77 19.16
CA ILE A 226 4.49 15.63 19.86
C ILE A 226 3.80 16.78 20.59
N THR A 227 2.87 17.44 19.90
CA THR A 227 2.20 18.63 20.45
C THR A 227 1.00 18.31 21.34
N GLY A 228 0.43 17.10 21.20
CA GLY A 228 -0.82 16.71 21.85
C GLY A 228 -2.06 17.32 21.18
N THR A 229 -1.96 17.72 19.91
CA THR A 229 -3.07 18.28 19.13
C THR A 229 -3.70 17.20 18.23
N THR A 230 -4.80 17.56 17.59
CA THR A 230 -5.48 16.74 16.57
C THR A 230 -5.70 17.53 15.30
N GLU A 231 -5.93 16.84 14.19
CA GLU A 231 -6.43 17.42 12.94
C GLU A 231 -7.92 17.17 12.81
N LYS A 232 -8.60 18.11 12.14
CA LYS A 232 -10.00 17.92 11.75
C LYS A 232 -10.05 17.53 10.28
N TYR A 233 -10.68 16.40 10.02
CA TYR A 233 -10.92 15.92 8.66
C TYR A 233 -12.41 15.96 8.35
N SER A 234 -12.75 16.16 7.09
CA SER A 234 -14.13 16.08 6.60
C SER A 234 -14.19 15.21 5.35
N SER A 235 -15.29 14.50 5.18
CA SER A 235 -15.56 13.71 3.99
C SER A 235 -16.71 14.33 3.21
N ALA A 236 -16.64 14.24 1.88
CA ALA A 236 -17.79 14.53 1.02
C ALA A 236 -18.89 13.46 1.11
N ILE A 237 -18.54 12.30 1.68
CA ILE A 237 -19.47 11.20 1.93
C ILE A 237 -20.06 11.43 3.33
N PRO A 238 -21.40 11.66 3.45
CA PRO A 238 -22.01 11.98 4.73
C PRO A 238 -22.11 10.75 5.66
N GLU A 239 -22.34 11.02 6.94
CA GLU A 239 -22.75 9.99 7.89
C GLU A 239 -24.14 9.43 7.49
N PRO A 240 -24.40 8.15 7.76
CA PRO A 240 -23.54 7.19 8.46
C PRO A 240 -22.54 6.44 7.57
N PHE A 241 -22.42 6.79 6.30
CA PHE A 241 -21.58 6.06 5.34
C PHE A 241 -20.09 6.30 5.57
N THR A 242 -19.71 7.49 6.05
CA THR A 242 -18.36 7.78 6.49
C THR A 242 -18.41 8.44 7.86
N PHE A 243 -17.78 7.81 8.84
CA PHE A 243 -17.61 8.35 10.19
C PHE A 243 -16.13 8.61 10.44
N ILE A 244 -15.80 9.84 10.83
CA ILE A 244 -14.45 10.27 11.16
C ILE A 244 -14.43 10.68 12.62
N PRO A 245 -13.76 9.90 13.52
CA PRO A 245 -13.58 10.32 14.90
C PRO A 245 -12.84 11.66 15.02
N GLU A 246 -13.16 12.46 16.04
CA GLU A 246 -12.48 13.75 16.26
C GLU A 246 -10.96 13.62 16.48
N ASN A 247 -10.50 12.45 16.95
CA ASN A 247 -9.09 12.14 17.16
C ASN A 247 -8.53 11.20 16.08
N ALA A 248 -9.16 11.18 14.90
CA ALA A 248 -8.71 10.33 13.80
C ALA A 248 -7.25 10.64 13.43
N ARG A 249 -6.45 9.58 13.30
CA ARG A 249 -5.10 9.68 12.76
C ARG A 249 -5.15 9.72 11.24
N ALA A 250 -4.29 10.51 10.63
CA ALA A 250 -4.22 10.63 9.17
C ALA A 250 -3.94 9.27 8.49
N ILE A 251 -3.12 8.42 9.12
CA ILE A 251 -2.81 7.08 8.63
C ILE A 251 -4.02 6.12 8.66
N ALA A 252 -5.05 6.43 9.44
CA ALA A 252 -6.22 5.58 9.66
C ALA A 252 -7.52 6.19 9.08
N LEU A 253 -7.42 7.18 8.20
CA LEU A 253 -8.58 7.77 7.55
C LEU A 253 -9.33 6.70 6.74
N PRO A 254 -10.67 6.62 6.90
CA PRO A 254 -11.46 5.52 6.33
C PRO A 254 -11.67 5.61 4.82
N ASP A 255 -11.41 6.77 4.22
CA ASP A 255 -11.63 7.04 2.80
C ASP A 255 -10.40 7.73 2.22
N GLY A 256 -9.88 7.17 1.12
CA GLY A 256 -8.72 7.72 0.41
C GLY A 256 -8.95 9.11 -0.18
N SER A 257 -10.22 9.48 -0.42
CA SER A 257 -10.58 10.83 -0.90
C SER A 257 -10.53 11.91 0.18
N ILE A 258 -10.51 11.52 1.47
CA ILE A 258 -10.37 12.46 2.58
C ILE A 258 -8.95 13.02 2.57
N THR A 259 -8.83 14.30 2.34
CA THR A 259 -7.53 14.98 2.30
C THR A 259 -7.59 16.32 3.04
N SER A 260 -6.45 16.97 3.19
CA SER A 260 -6.32 18.30 3.76
C SER A 260 -5.21 19.06 3.02
N SER A 261 -5.20 20.37 3.15
CA SER A 261 -4.13 21.19 2.54
C SER A 261 -2.72 20.77 2.97
N PHE A 262 -2.57 20.28 4.21
CA PHE A 262 -1.30 19.72 4.67
C PHE A 262 -0.96 18.42 3.94
N LEU A 263 -1.89 17.45 3.90
CA LEU A 263 -1.66 16.16 3.27
C LEU A 263 -1.33 16.31 1.78
N GLU A 264 -2.06 17.17 1.07
CA GLU A 264 -1.79 17.50 -0.34
C GLU A 264 -0.42 18.15 -0.53
N ALA A 265 -0.13 19.20 0.24
CA ALA A 265 1.16 19.92 0.17
C ALA A 265 2.35 18.99 0.45
N PHE A 266 2.15 17.96 1.29
CA PHE A 266 3.17 16.98 1.64
C PHE A 266 3.09 15.68 0.82
N GLY A 267 2.37 15.71 -0.31
CA GLY A 267 2.49 14.72 -1.39
C GLY A 267 1.58 13.51 -1.27
N ARG A 268 0.56 13.55 -0.40
CA ARG A 268 -0.52 12.56 -0.45
C ARG A 268 -1.31 12.73 -1.75
N PRO A 269 -1.53 11.67 -2.53
CA PRO A 269 -2.36 11.79 -3.72
C PRO A 269 -3.81 12.10 -3.35
N ALA A 270 -4.46 12.95 -4.15
CA ALA A 270 -5.85 13.37 -3.97
C ALA A 270 -6.86 12.33 -4.49
N ARG A 271 -6.42 11.16 -4.94
CA ARG A 271 -7.26 10.14 -5.56
C ARG A 271 -7.55 8.99 -4.61
N ASP A 272 -8.73 8.40 -4.74
CA ASP A 272 -9.18 7.23 -3.99
C ASP A 272 -8.25 6.02 -4.12
N THR A 273 -7.57 5.87 -5.25
CA THR A 273 -6.69 4.73 -5.52
C THR A 273 -5.38 4.75 -4.76
N GLY A 274 -4.90 5.94 -4.36
CA GLY A 274 -3.67 6.09 -3.56
C GLY A 274 -2.48 5.31 -4.08
N LEU A 275 -2.31 5.24 -5.40
CA LEU A 275 -1.19 4.52 -6.03
C LEU A 275 0.12 5.09 -5.51
N GLU A 276 1.04 4.23 -5.10
CA GLU A 276 2.33 4.62 -4.51
C GLU A 276 3.11 5.57 -5.43
N ARG A 277 3.08 5.35 -6.74
CA ARG A 277 3.74 6.23 -7.71
C ARG A 277 3.12 7.63 -7.84
N GLU A 278 1.91 7.83 -7.34
CA GLU A 278 1.25 9.14 -7.31
C GLU A 278 1.68 9.97 -6.10
N ARG A 279 2.32 9.34 -5.11
CA ARG A 279 2.91 10.06 -3.98
C ARG A 279 4.11 10.87 -4.42
N ASN A 280 4.12 12.13 -4.04
CA ASN A 280 5.27 12.99 -4.26
C ASN A 280 6.02 13.21 -2.95
N ASN A 281 7.00 12.36 -2.70
CA ASN A 281 7.85 12.45 -1.51
C ASN A 281 9.09 13.35 -1.71
N ALA A 282 9.21 14.04 -2.84
CA ALA A 282 10.28 15.01 -3.06
C ALA A 282 10.17 16.19 -2.08
N ILE A 283 11.30 16.60 -1.56
CA ILE A 283 11.38 17.76 -0.66
C ILE A 283 11.30 19.04 -1.49
N SER A 284 10.38 19.94 -1.15
CA SER A 284 10.18 21.21 -1.83
C SER A 284 10.37 22.41 -0.90
N ALA A 285 10.65 23.57 -1.49
CA ALA A 285 10.76 24.83 -0.73
C ALA A 285 9.44 25.21 -0.02
N PRO A 286 8.25 25.10 -0.65
CA PRO A 286 6.99 25.35 0.04
C PRO A 286 6.77 24.49 1.28
N GLN A 287 7.15 23.22 1.25
CA GLN A 287 7.04 22.34 2.43
C GLN A 287 7.93 22.79 3.58
N ARG A 288 9.16 23.23 3.29
CA ARG A 288 10.08 23.77 4.31
C ARG A 288 9.52 25.06 4.91
N LEU A 289 9.01 25.96 4.08
CA LEU A 289 8.38 27.22 4.52
C LEU A 289 7.13 26.94 5.36
N HIS A 290 6.33 25.94 4.98
CA HIS A 290 5.15 25.54 5.76
C HIS A 290 5.53 25.09 7.17
N LEU A 291 6.55 24.23 7.30
CA LEU A 291 7.01 23.76 8.61
C LEU A 291 7.61 24.88 9.45
N LEU A 292 8.27 25.87 8.84
CA LEU A 292 8.92 26.96 9.56
C LEU A 292 7.97 28.12 9.93
N ASN A 293 7.06 28.49 9.01
CA ASN A 293 6.36 29.77 9.09
C ASN A 293 4.83 29.68 9.04
N SER A 294 4.23 28.47 8.85
CA SER A 294 2.77 28.40 8.77
C SER A 294 2.09 28.62 10.11
N THR A 295 1.00 29.34 10.11
CA THR A 295 0.13 29.49 11.30
C THR A 295 -0.42 28.14 11.78
N HIS A 296 -0.52 27.16 10.89
CA HIS A 296 -0.92 25.79 11.22
C HIS A 296 0.06 25.14 12.19
N ILE A 297 1.37 25.17 11.89
CA ILE A 297 2.41 24.60 12.76
C ILE A 297 2.60 25.44 14.00
N GLN A 298 2.61 26.77 13.86
CA GLN A 298 2.75 27.67 15.01
C GLN A 298 1.65 27.46 16.04
N ARG A 299 0.38 27.34 15.63
CA ARG A 299 -0.72 27.04 16.55
C ARG A 299 -0.53 25.71 17.28
N LYS A 300 -0.03 24.67 16.61
CA LYS A 300 0.28 23.39 17.24
C LYS A 300 1.35 23.53 18.33
N LEU A 301 2.37 24.34 18.09
CA LEU A 301 3.44 24.60 19.06
C LEU A 301 2.95 25.47 20.22
N GLU A 302 2.22 26.53 19.93
CA GLU A 302 1.75 27.51 20.94
C GLU A 302 0.59 26.95 21.81
N GLN A 303 -0.32 26.21 21.20
CA GLN A 303 -1.55 25.74 21.85
C GLN A 303 -1.52 24.25 22.22
N GLY A 304 -0.49 23.54 21.80
CA GLY A 304 -0.35 22.10 22.05
C GLY A 304 -0.22 21.80 23.54
N PRO A 305 -1.15 21.03 24.13
CA PRO A 305 -1.18 20.81 25.58
C PRO A 305 0.07 20.11 26.12
N LYS A 306 0.70 19.22 25.32
CA LYS A 306 1.96 18.59 25.72
C LYS A 306 3.11 19.58 25.76
N ILE A 307 3.23 20.43 24.75
CA ILE A 307 4.26 21.48 24.71
C ILE A 307 4.04 22.46 25.87
N GLN A 308 2.81 22.90 26.08
CA GLN A 308 2.46 23.78 27.18
C GLN A 308 2.78 23.17 28.58
N ALA A 309 2.53 21.86 28.72
CA ALA A 309 2.88 21.15 29.96
C ALA A 309 4.39 21.11 30.16
N LEU A 310 5.18 20.86 29.14
CA LEU A 310 6.65 20.87 29.20
C LEU A 310 7.19 22.26 29.52
N LEU A 311 6.65 23.32 28.92
CA LEU A 311 7.07 24.70 29.20
C LEU A 311 6.73 25.16 30.63
N ARG A 312 5.66 24.63 31.24
CA ARG A 312 5.27 24.91 32.60
C ARG A 312 6.02 24.09 33.65
N ALA A 313 6.64 22.99 33.23
CA ALA A 313 7.45 22.17 34.10
C ALA A 313 8.66 23.01 34.61
N ARG A 314 8.84 23.05 35.91
CA ARG A 314 10.02 23.70 36.51
C ARG A 314 11.22 22.80 36.32
N GLY A 315 12.08 23.15 35.38
CA GLY A 315 13.29 22.41 35.06
C GLY A 315 14.35 23.32 34.46
N THR A 316 15.56 22.83 34.39
CA THR A 316 16.65 23.51 33.69
C THR A 316 16.40 23.46 32.13
N PRO A 317 16.96 24.42 31.38
CA PRO A 317 16.86 24.38 29.90
C PRO A 317 17.31 23.05 29.31
N ARG A 318 18.28 22.39 29.91
CA ARG A 318 18.78 21.08 29.47
C ARG A 318 17.75 19.97 29.68
N GLU A 319 17.12 19.90 30.83
CA GLU A 319 16.06 18.93 31.12
C GLU A 319 14.85 19.12 30.20
N LEU A 320 14.53 20.36 29.83
CA LEU A 320 13.49 20.66 28.87
C LEU A 320 13.86 20.13 27.46
N VAL A 321 15.08 20.36 27.00
CA VAL A 321 15.57 19.86 25.73
C VAL A 321 15.58 18.33 25.72
N ASP A 322 16.06 17.69 26.77
CA ASP A 322 16.07 16.23 26.90
C ASP A 322 14.63 15.68 26.86
N SER A 323 13.69 16.32 27.56
CA SER A 323 12.27 15.93 27.57
C SER A 323 11.61 16.08 26.20
N LEU A 324 11.92 17.16 25.47
CA LEU A 324 11.46 17.36 24.09
C LEU A 324 12.05 16.30 23.14
N TYR A 325 13.33 16.00 23.29
CA TYR A 325 14.00 14.99 22.49
C TYR A 325 13.37 13.61 22.66
N PHE A 326 13.11 13.19 23.91
CA PHE A 326 12.40 11.94 24.20
C PHE A 326 10.94 11.93 23.76
N ALA A 327 10.28 13.09 23.67
CA ALA A 327 8.92 13.17 23.15
C ALA A 327 8.84 13.04 21.63
N ILE A 328 9.94 13.30 20.91
CA ILE A 328 10.05 13.24 19.45
C ILE A 328 10.49 11.85 18.99
N LEU A 329 11.34 11.17 19.74
CA LEU A 329 11.85 9.82 19.47
C LEU A 329 10.94 8.74 20.00
#